data_81d79d7f376e1364d82b74432189218d
#
_entry.id   81d79d7f376e1364d82b74432189218d
#
_cell.length_a   1.000
_cell.length_b   1.000
_cell.length_c   1.000
_cell.angle_alpha   90.00
_cell.angle_beta   90.00
_cell.angle_gamma   90.00
#
_symmetry.space_group_name_H-M   'P 1'
#
loop_
_entity.id
_entity.type
_entity.pdbx_description
1 polymer ?
#
loop_
_entity_poly.entity_id
_entity_poly.type
_entity_poly.pdbx_seq_one_letter_code
_entity_poly.pdbx_strand_id
1 'polypeptide(L)'
;MKFTNIQISADSKSEDIAPFALAVHELLGLPVTMRTLNNNGVRIEKGKILDTYYTGPVLEQVLKENKLLRKIPTSGKYTGIPVVVVPIRNKDGYGIAALGVVDMVGTVDLGLVFGDYPEVVKQVQECVRSHVAVP
;
A
#
# COMPACT_ATOMS: atom_id res chain seq x y z
N MET A 1 2.23 20.48 27.04
CA MET A 1 1.75 19.39 26.22
C MET A 1 2.42 19.46 24.86
N LYS A 2 3.01 18.37 24.42
CA LYS A 2 3.57 18.27 23.07
C LYS A 2 2.57 17.63 22.13
N PHE A 3 2.35 18.27 21.00
CA PHE A 3 1.63 17.67 19.91
C PHE A 3 2.64 17.17 18.90
N THR A 4 2.55 15.88 18.58
CA THR A 4 3.39 15.29 17.55
C THR A 4 2.57 15.11 16.28
N ASN A 5 3.08 15.60 15.18
CA ASN A 5 2.46 15.45 13.87
C ASN A 5 3.06 14.26 13.16
N ILE A 6 2.25 13.61 12.34
CA ILE A 6 2.78 12.63 11.38
C ILE A 6 3.38 13.44 10.24
N GLN A 7 4.66 13.24 10.01
CA GLN A 7 5.39 13.90 8.93
C GLN A 7 6.18 12.85 8.18
N ILE A 8 5.97 12.77 6.88
CA ILE A 8 6.64 11.80 6.01
C ILE A 8 7.52 12.56 5.04
N SER A 9 8.80 12.20 5.02
CA SER A 9 9.77 12.71 4.06
C SER A 9 10.55 11.55 3.45
N ALA A 10 11.38 11.85 2.46
CA ALA A 10 12.25 10.86 1.85
C ALA A 10 13.21 10.21 2.86
N ASP A 11 13.51 10.88 3.96
CA ASP A 11 14.44 10.43 4.98
C ASP A 11 13.76 9.86 6.24
N SER A 12 12.43 9.81 6.27
CA SER A 12 11.72 9.25 7.41
C SER A 12 12.09 7.79 7.63
N LYS A 13 12.17 7.41 8.90
CA LYS A 13 12.50 6.04 9.30
C LYS A 13 11.24 5.26 9.60
N SER A 14 11.39 3.95 9.85
CA SER A 14 10.26 3.08 10.13
C SER A 14 9.38 3.59 11.27
N GLU A 15 9.98 4.12 12.34
CA GLU A 15 9.22 4.68 13.48
C GLU A 15 8.36 5.88 13.09
N ASP A 16 8.79 6.66 12.11
CA ASP A 16 8.06 7.83 11.64
C ASP A 16 6.85 7.47 10.79
N ILE A 17 6.96 6.38 10.00
CA ILE A 17 5.91 5.98 9.07
C ILE A 17 4.98 4.91 9.63
N ALA A 18 5.38 4.23 10.70
CA ALA A 18 4.59 3.15 11.27
C ALA A 18 3.15 3.56 11.63
N PRO A 19 2.89 4.73 12.24
CA PRO A 19 1.51 5.12 12.55
C PRO A 19 0.63 5.23 11.31
N PHE A 20 1.17 5.74 10.22
CA PHE A 20 0.44 5.84 8.96
C PHE A 20 0.16 4.45 8.37
N ALA A 21 1.19 3.61 8.29
CA ALA A 21 1.05 2.26 7.73
C ALA A 21 0.10 1.39 8.57
N LEU A 22 0.12 1.54 9.90
CA LEU A 22 -0.81 0.84 10.79
C LEU A 22 -2.26 1.25 10.53
N ALA A 23 -2.51 2.55 10.31
CA ALA A 23 -3.86 3.01 10.01
C ALA A 23 -4.36 2.42 8.69
N VAL A 24 -3.52 2.36 7.68
CA VAL A 24 -3.88 1.73 6.40
C VAL A 24 -4.18 0.24 6.61
N HIS A 25 -3.36 -0.44 7.40
CA HIS A 25 -3.58 -1.85 7.72
C HIS A 25 -4.91 -2.08 8.44
N GLU A 26 -5.23 -1.26 9.43
CA GLU A 26 -6.52 -1.35 10.14
C GLU A 26 -7.70 -1.11 9.20
N LEU A 27 -7.56 -0.15 8.30
CA LEU A 27 -8.62 0.18 7.34
C LEU A 27 -8.92 -0.98 6.38
N LEU A 28 -7.88 -1.63 5.88
CA LEU A 28 -8.01 -2.64 4.83
C LEU A 28 -8.06 -4.08 5.37
N GLY A 29 -7.48 -4.34 6.54
CA GLY A 29 -7.35 -5.70 7.06
C GLY A 29 -6.40 -6.58 6.26
N LEU A 30 -5.54 -5.98 5.43
CA LEU A 30 -4.60 -6.69 4.56
C LEU A 30 -3.16 -6.45 5.03
N PRO A 31 -2.23 -7.36 4.70
CA PRO A 31 -0.81 -7.08 4.89
C PRO A 31 -0.41 -5.77 4.20
N VAL A 32 0.33 -4.94 4.92
CA VAL A 32 0.79 -3.64 4.43
C VAL A 32 2.30 -3.55 4.57
N THR A 33 2.94 -3.03 3.54
CA THR A 33 4.37 -2.70 3.56
C THR A 33 4.55 -1.25 3.18
N MET A 34 5.56 -0.61 3.74
CA MET A 34 5.86 0.77 3.43
C MET A 34 7.33 1.06 3.69
N ARG A 35 7.95 1.84 2.83
CA ARG A 35 9.28 2.39 3.06
C ARG A 35 9.40 3.78 2.46
N THR A 36 10.37 4.55 2.93
CA THR A 36 10.70 5.84 2.31
C THR A 36 11.82 5.66 1.30
N LEU A 37 12.13 6.73 0.57
CA LEU A 37 13.15 6.70 -0.48
C LEU A 37 14.51 6.26 0.06
N ASN A 38 14.91 6.82 1.21
CA ASN A 38 16.25 6.65 1.73
C ASN A 38 16.37 5.66 2.90
N ASN A 39 15.25 5.12 3.39
CA ASN A 39 15.29 4.19 4.52
C ASN A 39 14.34 3.02 4.32
N ASN A 40 14.75 1.85 4.77
CA ASN A 40 13.87 0.70 4.89
C ASN A 40 12.75 1.02 5.88
N GLY A 41 11.63 0.32 5.75
CA GLY A 41 10.44 0.66 6.49
C GLY A 41 9.82 -0.47 7.29
N VAL A 42 8.51 -0.68 7.11
CA VAL A 42 7.74 -1.60 7.95
C VAL A 42 7.00 -2.64 7.12
N ARG A 43 6.82 -3.81 7.73
CA ARG A 43 5.92 -4.87 7.25
C ARG A 43 4.93 -5.18 8.36
N ILE A 44 3.64 -5.09 8.05
CA ILE A 44 2.55 -5.19 9.03
C ILE A 44 1.58 -6.27 8.57
N GLU A 45 1.30 -7.22 9.47
CA GLU A 45 0.32 -8.28 9.25
C GLU A 45 -0.37 -8.60 10.57
N LYS A 46 -1.64 -8.94 10.50
CA LYS A 46 -2.42 -9.39 11.67
C LYS A 46 -2.35 -8.42 12.86
N GLY A 47 -2.41 -7.12 12.56
CA GLY A 47 -2.40 -6.07 13.56
C GLY A 47 -1.04 -5.79 14.18
N LYS A 48 0.04 -6.37 13.67
CA LYS A 48 1.36 -6.26 14.28
C LYS A 48 2.41 -5.82 13.28
N ILE A 49 3.35 -5.02 13.74
CA ILE A 49 4.56 -4.69 12.97
C ILE A 49 5.52 -5.86 13.11
N LEU A 50 5.74 -6.58 12.02
CA LEU A 50 6.58 -7.77 12.01
C LEU A 50 8.03 -7.48 11.66
N ASP A 51 8.30 -6.37 10.98
CA ASP A 51 9.64 -5.98 10.55
C ASP A 51 9.71 -4.46 10.52
N THR A 52 10.76 -3.90 11.13
CA THR A 52 11.01 -2.46 11.18
C THR A 52 12.19 -2.05 10.30
N TYR A 53 12.71 -2.97 9.50
CA TYR A 53 13.80 -2.70 8.54
C TYR A 53 13.47 -3.37 7.20
N TYR A 54 12.22 -3.23 6.79
CA TYR A 54 11.68 -3.93 5.63
C TYR A 54 11.94 -3.18 4.34
N THR A 55 12.29 -3.93 3.31
CA THR A 55 12.21 -3.50 1.91
C THR A 55 11.79 -4.68 1.06
N GLY A 56 11.33 -4.39 -0.15
CA GLY A 56 10.96 -5.41 -1.11
C GLY A 56 11.17 -4.91 -2.53
N PRO A 57 11.25 -5.82 -3.50
CA PRO A 57 11.60 -5.45 -4.88
C PRO A 57 10.58 -4.52 -5.53
N VAL A 58 9.30 -4.68 -5.25
CA VAL A 58 8.27 -3.83 -5.85
C VAL A 58 8.25 -2.44 -5.21
N LEU A 59 8.45 -2.34 -3.88
CA LEU A 59 8.61 -1.05 -3.21
C LEU A 59 9.77 -0.26 -3.84
N GLU A 60 10.90 -0.92 -4.03
CA GLU A 60 12.08 -0.27 -4.61
C GLU A 60 11.86 0.15 -6.04
N GLN A 61 11.17 -0.66 -6.83
CA GLN A 61 10.85 -0.32 -8.20
C GLN A 61 9.89 0.86 -8.30
N VAL A 62 8.89 0.92 -7.44
CA VAL A 62 7.94 2.05 -7.38
C VAL A 62 8.66 3.35 -7.04
N LEU A 63 9.61 3.30 -6.10
CA LEU A 63 10.42 4.47 -5.77
C LEU A 63 11.27 4.93 -6.93
N LYS A 64 11.83 3.99 -7.69
CA LYS A 64 12.66 4.30 -8.86
C LYS A 64 11.84 4.89 -10.00
N GLU A 65 10.67 4.33 -10.27
CA GLU A 65 9.86 4.70 -11.45
C GLU A 65 8.82 5.78 -11.12
N ASN A 66 8.55 6.03 -9.86
CA ASN A 66 7.56 6.99 -9.38
C ASN A 66 6.18 6.78 -10.00
N LYS A 67 5.73 5.53 -10.06
CA LYS A 67 4.41 5.17 -10.58
C LYS A 67 3.85 3.94 -9.87
N LEU A 68 2.53 3.82 -9.86
CA LEU A 68 1.85 2.63 -9.36
C LEU A 68 2.28 1.39 -10.16
N LEU A 69 2.56 0.30 -9.45
CA LEU A 69 2.85 -0.99 -10.06
C LEU A 69 1.96 -2.07 -9.46
N ARG A 70 1.45 -2.96 -10.31
CA ARG A 70 0.78 -4.20 -9.94
C ARG A 70 1.64 -5.33 -10.43
N LYS A 71 2.16 -6.15 -9.51
CA LYS A 71 3.11 -7.20 -9.86
C LYS A 71 2.95 -8.41 -8.96
N ILE A 72 3.46 -9.53 -9.46
CA ILE A 72 3.69 -10.72 -8.64
C ILE A 72 5.21 -10.77 -8.43
N PRO A 73 5.70 -10.46 -7.21
CA PRO A 73 7.14 -10.47 -6.95
C PRO A 73 7.73 -11.85 -7.17
N THR A 74 8.94 -11.90 -7.70
CA THR A 74 9.72 -13.13 -7.90
C THR A 74 10.77 -13.34 -6.81
N SER A 75 10.87 -12.42 -5.88
CA SER A 75 11.80 -12.50 -4.73
C SER A 75 11.19 -11.79 -3.52
N GLY A 76 11.79 -12.00 -2.37
CA GLY A 76 11.35 -11.37 -1.13
C GLY A 76 10.21 -12.10 -0.44
N LYS A 77 9.64 -11.44 0.56
CA LYS A 77 8.66 -12.03 1.48
C LYS A 77 7.33 -12.37 0.80
N TYR A 78 6.96 -11.63 -0.25
CA TYR A 78 5.69 -11.79 -0.94
C TYR A 78 5.83 -12.46 -2.31
N THR A 79 6.87 -13.27 -2.48
CA THR A 79 7.09 -14.04 -3.71
C THR A 79 5.84 -14.82 -4.09
N GLY A 80 5.37 -14.66 -5.33
CA GLY A 80 4.20 -15.38 -5.84
C GLY A 80 2.86 -14.79 -5.45
N ILE A 81 2.83 -13.71 -4.67
CA ILE A 81 1.58 -13.08 -4.22
C ILE A 81 1.39 -11.77 -4.99
N PRO A 82 0.24 -11.60 -5.68
CA PRO A 82 -0.03 -10.33 -6.36
C PRO A 82 -0.05 -9.17 -5.35
N VAL A 83 0.70 -8.12 -5.66
CA VAL A 83 0.74 -6.91 -4.83
C VAL A 83 0.49 -5.68 -5.69
N VAL A 84 -0.07 -4.65 -5.08
CA VAL A 84 -0.18 -3.34 -5.66
C VAL A 84 0.57 -2.36 -4.76
N VAL A 85 1.44 -1.56 -5.38
CA VAL A 85 2.29 -0.62 -4.67
C VAL A 85 2.17 0.74 -5.33
N VAL A 86 2.01 1.77 -4.51
CA VAL A 86 1.86 3.15 -4.98
C VAL A 86 2.98 4.01 -4.41
N PRO A 87 3.43 5.03 -5.16
CA PRO A 87 4.30 6.04 -4.60
C PRO A 87 3.48 7.02 -3.76
N ILE A 88 4.08 7.48 -2.66
CA ILE A 88 3.60 8.66 -1.94
C ILE A 88 4.47 9.81 -2.43
N ARG A 89 3.82 10.83 -2.99
CA ARG A 89 4.51 11.96 -3.61
C ARG A 89 4.38 13.20 -2.74
N ASN A 90 5.41 14.03 -2.75
CA ASN A 90 5.30 15.36 -2.16
C ASN A 90 4.50 16.28 -3.08
N LYS A 91 4.30 17.52 -2.67
CA LYS A 91 3.51 18.50 -3.45
C LYS A 91 4.11 18.82 -4.82
N ASP A 92 5.41 18.58 -5.00
CA ASP A 92 6.11 18.82 -6.26
C ASP A 92 6.12 17.57 -7.17
N GLY A 93 5.50 16.48 -6.74
CA GLY A 93 5.37 15.26 -7.53
C GLY A 93 6.49 14.25 -7.36
N TYR A 94 7.45 14.49 -6.48
CA TYR A 94 8.54 13.55 -6.22
C TYR A 94 8.08 12.40 -5.32
N GLY A 95 8.42 11.18 -5.70
CA GLY A 95 8.15 10.00 -4.88
C GLY A 95 9.05 9.96 -3.66
N ILE A 96 8.48 10.16 -2.49
CA ILE A 96 9.21 10.17 -1.21
C ILE A 96 9.07 8.87 -0.43
N ALA A 97 8.04 8.07 -0.75
CA ALA A 97 7.80 6.80 -0.10
C ALA A 97 7.03 5.88 -1.04
N ALA A 98 6.97 4.60 -0.70
CA ALA A 98 6.15 3.62 -1.39
C ALA A 98 5.34 2.83 -0.37
N LEU A 99 4.08 2.58 -0.71
CA LEU A 99 3.11 1.87 0.13
C LEU A 99 2.54 0.71 -0.67
N GLY A 100 2.60 -0.50 -0.10
CA GLY A 100 2.15 -1.70 -0.77
C GLY A 100 1.13 -2.49 0.02
N VAL A 101 0.19 -3.10 -0.70
CA VAL A 101 -0.78 -4.05 -0.15
C VAL A 101 -0.94 -5.23 -1.08
N VAL A 102 -1.50 -6.32 -0.55
CA VAL A 102 -1.89 -7.45 -1.39
C VAL A 102 -2.99 -7.01 -2.36
N ASP A 103 -2.88 -7.43 -3.61
CA ASP A 103 -3.83 -7.04 -4.66
C ASP A 103 -5.05 -7.94 -4.63
N MET A 104 -6.16 -7.40 -4.16
CA MET A 104 -7.43 -8.12 -4.03
C MET A 104 -8.43 -7.77 -5.13
N VAL A 105 -7.99 -7.09 -6.18
CA VAL A 105 -8.88 -6.68 -7.28
C VAL A 105 -9.48 -7.92 -7.94
N GLY A 106 -10.81 -7.93 -8.06
CA GLY A 106 -11.54 -9.02 -8.70
C GLY A 106 -11.82 -10.24 -7.83
N THR A 107 -11.39 -10.24 -6.57
CA THR A 107 -11.60 -11.38 -5.67
C THR A 107 -12.81 -11.21 -4.75
N VAL A 108 -13.39 -10.02 -4.69
CA VAL A 108 -14.51 -9.70 -3.80
C VAL A 108 -15.85 -9.89 -4.52
N ASP A 109 -16.76 -10.64 -3.92
CA ASP A 109 -18.15 -10.73 -4.38
C ASP A 109 -18.92 -9.54 -3.81
N LEU A 110 -19.03 -8.48 -4.59
CA LEU A 110 -19.65 -7.22 -4.17
C LEU A 110 -21.16 -7.38 -3.96
N GLY A 111 -21.83 -8.26 -4.72
CA GLY A 111 -23.26 -8.52 -4.56
C GLY A 111 -23.57 -9.14 -3.20
N LEU A 112 -22.69 -10.00 -2.72
CA LEU A 112 -22.84 -10.62 -1.42
C LEU A 112 -22.59 -9.63 -0.27
N VAL A 113 -21.61 -8.74 -0.43
CA VAL A 113 -21.20 -7.80 0.62
C VAL A 113 -22.12 -6.57 0.67
N PHE A 114 -22.51 -6.03 -0.47
CA PHE A 114 -23.22 -4.76 -0.59
C PHE A 114 -24.54 -4.85 -1.35
N GLY A 115 -25.18 -6.05 -1.35
CA GLY A 115 -26.40 -6.29 -2.14
C GLY A 115 -27.55 -5.30 -1.88
N ASP A 116 -27.64 -4.77 -0.65
CA ASP A 116 -28.66 -3.79 -0.27
C ASP A 116 -28.27 -2.34 -0.60
N TYR A 117 -27.11 -2.12 -1.21
CA TYR A 117 -26.58 -0.79 -1.52
C TYR A 117 -26.12 -0.72 -2.97
N PRO A 118 -27.06 -0.72 -3.93
CA PRO A 118 -26.70 -0.85 -5.36
C PRO A 118 -25.77 0.26 -5.88
N GLU A 119 -25.90 1.49 -5.35
CA GLU A 119 -25.01 2.58 -5.78
C GLU A 119 -23.56 2.34 -5.30
N VAL A 120 -23.40 1.81 -4.09
CA VAL A 120 -22.07 1.48 -3.57
C VAL A 120 -21.44 0.34 -4.37
N VAL A 121 -22.24 -0.71 -4.66
CA VAL A 121 -21.80 -1.84 -5.48
C VAL A 121 -21.32 -1.34 -6.85
N LYS A 122 -22.10 -0.46 -7.48
CA LYS A 122 -21.76 0.10 -8.79
C LYS A 122 -20.44 0.87 -8.74
N GLN A 123 -20.26 1.73 -7.74
CA GLN A 123 -19.04 2.53 -7.59
C GLN A 123 -17.81 1.63 -7.41
N VAL A 124 -17.91 0.60 -6.56
CA VAL A 124 -16.80 -0.30 -6.32
C VAL A 124 -16.48 -1.14 -7.55
N GLN A 125 -17.53 -1.63 -8.25
CA GLN A 125 -17.35 -2.37 -9.50
C GLN A 125 -16.67 -1.53 -10.58
N GLU A 126 -17.03 -0.27 -10.71
CA GLU A 126 -16.38 0.65 -11.64
C GLU A 126 -14.92 0.86 -11.29
N CYS A 127 -14.61 1.01 -10.02
CA CYS A 127 -13.24 1.12 -9.53
C CYS A 127 -12.42 -0.14 -9.87
N VAL A 128 -12.97 -1.32 -9.59
CA VAL A 128 -12.31 -2.60 -9.91
C VAL A 128 -12.08 -2.72 -11.42
N ARG A 129 -13.09 -2.40 -12.25
CA ARG A 129 -12.96 -2.46 -13.69
C ARG A 129 -11.87 -1.53 -14.23
N SER A 130 -11.78 -0.32 -13.70
CA SER A 130 -10.76 0.62 -14.15
C SER A 130 -9.35 0.13 -13.83
N HIS A 131 -9.18 -0.67 -12.79
CA HIS A 131 -7.89 -1.27 -12.43
C HIS A 131 -7.58 -2.54 -13.23
N VAL A 132 -8.60 -3.33 -13.56
CA VAL A 132 -8.43 -4.60 -14.28
C VAL A 132 -8.28 -4.37 -15.79
N ALA A 133 -8.93 -3.34 -16.33
CA ALA A 133 -8.97 -3.06 -17.77
C ALA A 133 -7.70 -2.36 -18.29
N VAL A 134 -6.61 -2.40 -17.58
CA VAL A 134 -5.34 -1.82 -18.03
C VAL A 134 -4.75 -2.70 -19.11
N PRO A 135 -4.51 -2.14 -20.29
CA PRO A 135 -3.87 -2.89 -21.38
C PRO A 135 -2.40 -3.21 -21.08
#